data_98b9f49c55eb0fe71aa118f465b2f6b1
#
_entry.id   98b9f49c55eb0fe71aa118f465b2f6b1
#
_cell.length_a   1.000
_cell.length_b   1.000
_cell.length_c   1.000
_cell.angle_alpha   90.00
_cell.angle_beta   90.00
_cell.angle_gamma   90.00
#
_symmetry.space_group_name_H-M   'P 1'
#
loop_
_entity.id
_entity.type
_entity.pdbx_description
1 polymer ?
#
loop_
_entity_poly.entity_id
_entity_poly.type
_entity_poly.pdbx_seq_one_letter_code
_entity_poly.pdbx_strand_id
1 'polypeptide(L)'
;MAHFAKLGANGKVIQVLTLNNSDMLNADGVEDESVGQQYLETHNNWPAQMWIQTSYNTRGNKYYNNDGTEGDQSKKLRGNYAGIGYTWDEDNAIFWPKQPHASWSKNLSTASWDAPITYPSVEDDGQDPVVWRYIITWNETLYQSDNSKGWEAFKTNDDAETKTMFDWNGSAWVSR
;
A
#
# COMPACT_ATOMS: atom_id res chain seq x y z
N MET A 1 -2.16 -16.90 14.20
CA MET A 1 -0.73 -16.84 13.79
C MET A 1 -0.32 -15.38 13.68
N ALA A 2 0.78 -15.02 14.27
CA ALA A 2 1.40 -13.72 14.11
C ALA A 2 2.25 -13.69 12.82
N HIS A 3 2.50 -12.50 12.30
CA HIS A 3 3.35 -12.30 11.11
C HIS A 3 4.47 -11.34 11.47
N PHE A 4 5.67 -11.60 10.99
CA PHE A 4 6.85 -10.76 11.19
C PHE A 4 7.55 -10.48 9.87
N ALA A 5 7.85 -9.22 9.65
CA ALA A 5 8.69 -8.76 8.55
C ALA A 5 10.16 -8.80 8.97
N LYS A 6 11.00 -9.44 8.18
CA LYS A 6 12.46 -9.41 8.29
C LYS A 6 13.00 -8.20 7.55
N LEU A 7 13.69 -7.33 8.26
CA LEU A 7 14.31 -6.15 7.67
C LEU A 7 15.74 -6.45 7.23
N GLY A 8 16.09 -6.00 6.05
CA GLY A 8 17.45 -5.90 5.54
C GLY A 8 17.99 -4.47 5.68
N ALA A 9 19.01 -4.15 4.88
CA ALA A 9 19.60 -2.81 4.85
C ALA A 9 18.56 -1.74 4.52
N ASN A 10 18.70 -0.55 5.13
CA ASN A 10 17.84 0.62 4.91
C ASN A 10 16.33 0.35 5.20
N GLY A 11 16.02 -0.53 6.15
CA GLY A 11 14.65 -0.86 6.52
C GLY A 11 13.87 -1.61 5.44
N LYS A 12 14.52 -2.21 4.46
CA LYS A 12 13.84 -2.99 3.41
C LYS A 12 13.33 -4.32 3.94
N VAL A 13 12.06 -4.60 3.69
CA VAL A 13 11.49 -5.92 3.97
C VAL A 13 12.03 -6.93 2.96
N ILE A 14 12.77 -7.92 3.45
CA ILE A 14 13.40 -8.98 2.64
C ILE A 14 12.68 -10.32 2.75
N GLN A 15 11.87 -10.49 3.79
CA GLN A 15 11.07 -11.70 4.03
C GLN A 15 9.90 -11.37 4.95
N VAL A 16 8.82 -12.13 4.88
CA VAL A 16 7.74 -12.13 5.88
C VAL A 16 7.49 -13.57 6.30
N LEU A 17 7.51 -13.81 7.61
CA LEU A 17 7.29 -15.13 8.21
C LEU A 17 6.05 -15.13 9.08
N THR A 18 5.44 -16.30 9.22
CA THR A 18 4.40 -16.57 10.21
C THR A 18 5.02 -17.22 11.44
N LEU A 19 4.52 -16.86 12.61
CA LEU A 19 4.89 -17.44 13.90
C LEU A 19 3.62 -17.93 14.59
N ASN A 20 3.69 -19.08 15.30
CA ASN A 20 2.57 -19.49 16.13
C ASN A 20 2.43 -18.51 17.29
N ASN A 21 1.19 -18.19 17.65
CA ASN A 21 0.94 -17.28 18.77
C ASN A 21 1.54 -17.80 20.10
N SER A 22 1.61 -19.14 20.26
CA SER A 22 2.25 -19.77 21.42
C SER A 22 3.75 -19.44 21.58
N ASP A 23 4.43 -19.13 20.47
CA ASP A 23 5.88 -18.90 20.43
C ASP A 23 6.23 -17.43 20.72
N MET A 24 5.23 -16.59 20.99
CA MET A 24 5.40 -15.18 21.36
C MET A 24 4.66 -14.81 22.66
N LEU A 25 4.30 -15.79 23.49
CA LEU A 25 3.66 -15.51 24.79
C LEU A 25 4.73 -15.12 25.83
N ASN A 26 4.46 -14.03 26.55
CA ASN A 26 5.24 -13.64 27.72
C ASN A 26 4.91 -14.51 28.95
N ALA A 27 5.51 -14.21 30.09
CA ALA A 27 5.29 -14.97 31.34
C ALA A 27 3.82 -14.96 31.84
N ASP A 28 3.05 -13.96 31.45
CA ASP A 28 1.64 -13.82 31.79
C ASP A 28 0.72 -14.50 30.78
N GLY A 29 1.27 -15.17 29.77
CA GLY A 29 0.49 -15.83 28.69
C GLY A 29 -0.12 -14.86 27.67
N VAL A 30 0.40 -13.64 27.58
CA VAL A 30 -0.04 -12.60 26.62
C VAL A 30 0.94 -12.53 25.45
N GLU A 31 0.41 -12.37 24.24
CA GLU A 31 1.25 -12.16 23.05
C GLU A 31 2.10 -10.89 23.19
N ASP A 32 3.41 -11.03 23.02
CA ASP A 32 4.40 -9.96 23.12
C ASP A 32 5.35 -10.00 21.93
N GLU A 33 5.44 -8.86 21.21
CA GLU A 33 6.29 -8.75 20.04
C GLU A 33 7.75 -9.03 20.35
N SER A 34 8.26 -8.60 21.52
CA SER A 34 9.66 -8.78 21.88
C SER A 34 10.02 -10.25 22.09
N VAL A 35 9.09 -11.05 22.60
CA VAL A 35 9.24 -12.50 22.74
C VAL A 35 9.31 -13.16 21.37
N GLY A 36 8.43 -12.77 20.45
CA GLY A 36 8.46 -13.25 19.08
C GLY A 36 9.75 -12.87 18.34
N GLN A 37 10.24 -11.65 18.55
CA GLN A 37 11.51 -11.18 17.99
C GLN A 37 12.71 -12.03 18.48
N GLN A 38 12.78 -12.32 19.77
CA GLN A 38 13.83 -13.16 20.36
C GLN A 38 13.75 -14.61 19.85
N TYR A 39 12.56 -15.16 19.73
CA TYR A 39 12.34 -16.48 19.12
C TYR A 39 12.89 -16.51 17.69
N LEU A 40 12.54 -15.51 16.88
CA LEU A 40 12.99 -15.41 15.49
C LEU A 40 14.51 -15.18 15.37
N GLU A 41 15.13 -14.40 16.25
CA GLU A 41 16.57 -14.24 16.33
C GLU A 41 17.27 -15.58 16.52
N THR A 42 16.81 -16.35 17.52
CA THR A 42 17.39 -17.64 17.87
C THR A 42 17.31 -18.65 16.73
N HIS A 43 16.19 -18.66 16.00
CA HIS A 43 15.93 -19.68 14.96
C HIS A 43 16.37 -19.28 13.56
N ASN A 44 16.65 -17.99 13.32
CA ASN A 44 16.98 -17.49 11.98
C ASN A 44 18.37 -16.83 11.89
N ASN A 45 19.12 -16.77 12.98
CA ASN A 45 20.41 -16.10 13.06
C ASN A 45 20.36 -14.67 12.46
N TRP A 46 19.36 -13.90 12.88
CA TRP A 46 19.10 -12.54 12.40
C TRP A 46 18.64 -11.68 13.57
N PRO A 47 19.21 -10.46 13.78
CA PRO A 47 18.98 -9.67 14.99
C PRO A 47 17.52 -9.44 15.33
N ALA A 48 17.13 -9.56 16.61
CA ALA A 48 15.77 -9.43 17.10
C ALA A 48 15.09 -8.12 16.64
N GLN A 49 15.81 -6.99 16.74
CA GLN A 49 15.30 -5.68 16.35
C GLN A 49 15.05 -5.53 14.84
N MET A 50 15.49 -6.47 14.02
CA MET A 50 15.26 -6.50 12.58
C MET A 50 14.01 -7.32 12.20
N TRP A 51 13.25 -7.77 13.18
CA TRP A 51 11.96 -8.42 13.02
C TRP A 51 10.85 -7.52 13.55
N ILE A 52 9.99 -7.07 12.66
CA ILE A 52 8.89 -6.16 13.02
C ILE A 52 7.56 -6.90 12.81
N GLN A 53 6.76 -6.99 13.87
CA GLN A 53 5.45 -7.61 13.78
C GLN A 53 4.55 -6.84 12.81
N THR A 54 3.76 -7.54 12.02
CA THR A 54 2.80 -6.96 11.05
C THR A 54 1.50 -7.75 11.09
N SER A 55 0.41 -7.18 10.62
CA SER A 55 -0.89 -7.85 10.60
C SER A 55 -1.45 -7.91 9.18
N TYR A 56 -1.79 -9.12 8.73
CA TYR A 56 -2.49 -9.35 7.46
C TYR A 56 -3.80 -8.55 7.36
N ASN A 57 -4.42 -8.26 8.49
CA ASN A 57 -5.67 -7.53 8.58
C ASN A 57 -5.50 -6.00 8.60
N THR A 58 -4.27 -5.49 8.51
CA THR A 58 -4.01 -4.04 8.49
C THR A 58 -3.60 -3.58 7.10
N ARG A 59 -4.36 -2.62 6.56
CA ARG A 59 -4.06 -1.93 5.28
C ARG A 59 -4.64 -0.52 5.29
N GLY A 60 -4.00 0.41 4.60
CA GLY A 60 -4.49 1.79 4.52
C GLY A 60 -4.64 2.45 5.90
N ASN A 61 -3.75 2.10 6.84
CA ASN A 61 -3.78 2.55 8.23
C ASN A 61 -5.05 2.18 9.02
N LYS A 62 -5.75 1.10 8.61
CA LYS A 62 -6.96 0.58 9.25
C LYS A 62 -6.86 -0.93 9.45
N TYR A 63 -7.48 -1.43 10.54
CA TYR A 63 -7.66 -2.85 10.77
C TYR A 63 -9.02 -3.30 10.24
N TYR A 64 -9.04 -4.46 9.59
CA TYR A 64 -10.23 -5.07 9.00
C TYR A 64 -10.48 -6.46 9.57
N ASN A 65 -11.75 -6.81 9.72
CA ASN A 65 -12.19 -8.17 10.01
C ASN A 65 -12.00 -9.08 8.78
N ASN A 66 -12.15 -10.39 8.99
CA ASN A 66 -12.01 -11.37 7.89
C ASN A 66 -13.07 -11.23 6.78
N ASP A 67 -14.19 -10.60 7.08
CA ASP A 67 -15.27 -10.29 6.12
C ASP A 67 -15.01 -8.98 5.33
N GLY A 68 -13.91 -8.30 5.61
CA GLY A 68 -13.51 -7.06 4.95
C GLY A 68 -14.11 -5.78 5.55
N THR A 69 -14.94 -5.89 6.59
CA THR A 69 -15.45 -4.72 7.32
C THR A 69 -14.39 -4.11 8.23
N GLU A 70 -14.46 -2.80 8.51
CA GLU A 70 -13.58 -2.18 9.50
C GLU A 70 -13.83 -2.81 10.89
N GLY A 71 -12.74 -3.24 11.55
CA GLY A 71 -12.76 -3.89 12.82
C GLY A 71 -12.28 -3.01 13.97
N ASP A 72 -11.91 -3.63 15.08
CA ASP A 72 -11.36 -2.97 16.25
C ASP A 72 -9.98 -2.35 15.95
N GLN A 73 -9.91 -1.03 15.84
CA GLN A 73 -8.71 -0.29 15.45
C GLN A 73 -7.57 -0.38 16.48
N SER A 74 -7.82 -0.86 17.70
CA SER A 74 -6.75 -1.16 18.67
C SER A 74 -5.85 -2.30 18.24
N LYS A 75 -6.32 -3.15 17.29
CA LYS A 75 -5.57 -4.27 16.69
C LYS A 75 -4.76 -3.87 15.45
N LYS A 76 -4.82 -2.62 15.05
CA LYS A 76 -4.06 -2.12 13.91
C LYS A 76 -2.56 -2.19 14.19
N LEU A 77 -1.82 -2.77 13.24
CA LEU A 77 -0.36 -2.84 13.30
C LEU A 77 0.28 -2.20 12.06
N ARG A 78 1.21 -1.24 12.28
CA ARG A 78 2.20 -0.77 11.30
C ARG A 78 1.63 -0.21 10.00
N GLY A 79 0.44 0.39 10.04
CA GLY A 79 -0.21 1.04 8.90
C GLY A 79 -0.59 0.12 7.74
N ASN A 80 0.29 -0.80 7.34
CA ASN A 80 0.05 -1.81 6.32
C ASN A 80 0.63 -3.16 6.71
N TYR A 81 0.07 -4.22 6.14
CA TYR A 81 0.75 -5.52 6.10
C TYR A 81 2.05 -5.40 5.29
N ALA A 82 3.12 -5.92 5.86
CA ALA A 82 4.43 -5.85 5.21
C ALA A 82 4.48 -6.71 3.95
N GLY A 83 4.95 -6.14 2.86
CA GLY A 83 5.28 -6.85 1.63
C GLY A 83 6.79 -6.87 1.37
N ILE A 84 7.30 -7.92 0.72
CA ILE A 84 8.72 -7.97 0.30
C ILE A 84 9.00 -6.77 -0.60
N GLY A 85 10.09 -6.05 -0.33
CA GLY A 85 10.46 -4.82 -1.03
C GLY A 85 9.85 -3.54 -0.46
N TYR A 86 8.91 -3.64 0.50
CA TYR A 86 8.45 -2.47 1.26
C TYR A 86 9.58 -1.89 2.09
N THR A 87 9.41 -0.65 2.52
CA THR A 87 10.34 0.03 3.42
C THR A 87 9.67 0.27 4.75
N TRP A 88 10.31 -0.15 5.84
CA TRP A 88 9.89 0.18 7.19
C TRP A 88 10.24 1.63 7.53
N ASP A 89 9.27 2.36 7.98
CA ASP A 89 9.36 3.75 8.47
C ASP A 89 9.12 3.68 9.99
N GLU A 90 10.20 3.71 10.75
CA GLU A 90 10.16 3.54 12.21
C GLU A 90 9.46 4.75 12.88
N ASP A 91 9.71 5.96 12.40
CA ASP A 91 9.17 7.19 12.98
C ASP A 91 7.64 7.24 12.91
N ASN A 92 7.08 6.70 11.82
CA ASN A 92 5.64 6.70 11.58
C ASN A 92 4.99 5.32 11.85
N ALA A 93 5.77 4.30 12.17
CA ALA A 93 5.34 2.92 12.32
C ALA A 93 4.52 2.41 11.11
N ILE A 94 5.03 2.63 9.88
CA ILE A 94 4.34 2.26 8.63
C ILE A 94 5.27 1.45 7.73
N PHE A 95 4.75 0.35 7.17
CA PHE A 95 5.36 -0.32 6.03
C PHE A 95 4.90 0.34 4.72
N TRP A 96 5.83 1.02 4.05
CA TRP A 96 5.56 1.71 2.78
C TRP A 96 5.80 0.79 1.59
N PRO A 97 4.81 0.62 0.70
CA PRO A 97 5.06 0.03 -0.60
C PRO A 97 6.06 0.89 -1.39
N LYS A 98 6.63 0.31 -2.45
CA LYS A 98 7.48 1.08 -3.34
C LYS A 98 6.73 2.31 -3.85
N GLN A 99 7.38 3.48 -3.83
CA GLN A 99 6.83 4.70 -4.41
C GLN A 99 6.49 4.46 -5.89
N PRO A 100 5.24 4.66 -6.32
CA PRO A 100 4.84 4.36 -7.70
C PRO A 100 5.46 5.32 -8.71
N HIS A 101 5.51 6.62 -8.37
CA HIS A 101 6.03 7.68 -9.22
C HIS A 101 6.81 8.69 -8.39
N ALA A 102 7.82 9.35 -8.97
CA ALA A 102 8.70 10.26 -8.25
C ALA A 102 7.96 11.48 -7.65
N SER A 103 6.88 11.91 -8.30
CA SER A 103 6.06 13.05 -7.86
C SER A 103 5.08 12.73 -6.71
N TRP A 104 4.82 11.44 -6.43
CA TRP A 104 3.85 11.06 -5.41
C TRP A 104 4.40 11.23 -4.00
N SER A 105 3.56 11.63 -3.08
CA SER A 105 3.92 11.88 -1.68
C SER A 105 3.27 10.90 -0.71
N LYS A 106 3.92 10.68 0.43
CA LYS A 106 3.40 9.82 1.51
C LYS A 106 2.18 10.47 2.16
N ASN A 107 1.09 9.72 2.26
CA ASN A 107 -0.07 10.06 3.08
C ASN A 107 -0.07 9.21 4.36
N LEU A 108 0.29 9.82 5.48
CA LEU A 108 0.37 9.13 6.77
C LEU A 108 -1.00 8.65 7.28
N SER A 109 -2.08 9.35 6.91
CA SER A 109 -3.44 9.01 7.37
C SER A 109 -3.94 7.72 6.75
N THR A 110 -3.57 7.46 5.50
CA THR A 110 -4.00 6.29 4.72
C THR A 110 -2.88 5.28 4.52
N ALA A 111 -1.66 5.56 5.01
CA ALA A 111 -0.46 4.76 4.77
C ALA A 111 -0.26 4.40 3.28
N SER A 112 -0.61 5.33 2.39
CA SER A 112 -0.55 5.19 0.93
C SER A 112 0.24 6.33 0.29
N TRP A 113 0.49 6.21 -1.00
CA TRP A 113 1.08 7.25 -1.81
C TRP A 113 -0.01 8.02 -2.54
N ASP A 114 0.00 9.34 -2.43
CA ASP A 114 -0.95 10.22 -3.12
C ASP A 114 -0.29 10.91 -4.30
N ALA A 115 -0.99 10.89 -5.43
CA ALA A 115 -0.64 11.71 -6.58
C ALA A 115 -0.80 13.21 -6.24
N PRO A 116 0.02 14.10 -6.81
CA PRO A 116 -0.12 15.54 -6.59
C PRO A 116 -1.40 16.14 -7.18
N ILE A 117 -2.03 15.44 -8.11
CA ILE A 117 -3.32 15.79 -8.71
C ILE A 117 -4.35 14.76 -8.26
N THR A 118 -5.50 15.24 -7.77
CA THR A 118 -6.60 14.37 -7.33
C THR A 118 -7.01 13.39 -8.45
N TYR A 119 -7.28 12.15 -8.06
CA TYR A 119 -7.73 11.10 -8.98
C TYR A 119 -9.02 11.53 -9.70
N PRO A 120 -9.12 11.31 -11.01
CA PRO A 120 -10.29 11.68 -11.79
C PRO A 120 -11.59 11.07 -11.27
N SER A 121 -12.63 11.88 -11.14
CA SER A 121 -13.95 11.45 -10.68
C SER A 121 -14.84 10.86 -11.78
N VAL A 122 -14.42 10.97 -13.05
CA VAL A 122 -15.16 10.44 -14.21
C VAL A 122 -14.42 9.19 -14.70
N GLU A 123 -14.95 8.01 -14.34
CA GLU A 123 -14.30 6.71 -14.61
C GLU A 123 -14.96 5.93 -15.76
N ASP A 124 -16.18 6.31 -16.16
CA ASP A 124 -16.95 5.61 -17.19
C ASP A 124 -17.91 6.55 -17.95
N ASP A 125 -18.85 5.99 -18.71
CA ASP A 125 -19.83 6.72 -19.50
C ASP A 125 -21.05 7.24 -18.72
N GLY A 126 -21.13 6.94 -17.41
CA GLY A 126 -22.22 7.38 -16.54
C GLY A 126 -23.56 6.69 -16.81
N GLN A 127 -23.60 5.59 -17.58
CA GLN A 127 -24.81 4.84 -17.92
C GLN A 127 -25.01 3.63 -16.99
N ASP A 128 -26.24 3.16 -16.89
CA ASP A 128 -26.60 1.91 -16.20
C ASP A 128 -27.42 1.01 -17.14
N PRO A 129 -26.86 -0.13 -17.58
CA PRO A 129 -25.50 -0.63 -17.28
C PRO A 129 -24.39 0.17 -17.99
N VAL A 130 -23.22 0.23 -17.36
CA VAL A 130 -22.01 0.84 -17.94
C VAL A 130 -21.62 0.13 -19.23
N VAL A 131 -21.43 0.88 -20.31
CA VAL A 131 -21.05 0.35 -21.64
C VAL A 131 -19.52 0.35 -21.83
N TRP A 132 -18.85 1.41 -21.37
CA TRP A 132 -17.38 1.51 -21.43
C TRP A 132 -16.83 2.27 -20.23
N ARG A 133 -15.53 2.06 -19.94
CA ARG A 133 -14.79 2.72 -18.87
C ARG A 133 -13.54 3.38 -19.40
N TYR A 134 -13.01 4.34 -18.65
CA TYR A 134 -11.65 4.83 -18.85
C TYR A 134 -10.65 3.88 -18.21
N ILE A 135 -9.58 3.54 -18.94
CA ILE A 135 -8.37 2.97 -18.37
C ILE A 135 -7.48 4.14 -17.99
N ILE A 136 -7.44 4.44 -16.71
CA ILE A 136 -6.78 5.62 -16.15
C ILE A 136 -5.40 5.25 -15.67
N THR A 137 -4.39 6.03 -16.06
CA THR A 137 -3.00 5.85 -15.66
C THR A 137 -2.36 7.20 -15.31
N TRP A 138 -1.34 7.16 -14.45
CA TRP A 138 -0.51 8.34 -14.20
C TRP A 138 0.66 8.37 -15.16
N ASN A 139 0.86 9.53 -15.79
CA ASN A 139 1.99 9.81 -16.67
C ASN A 139 2.93 10.82 -15.99
N GLU A 140 3.99 10.30 -15.39
CA GLU A 140 4.99 11.10 -14.69
C GLU A 140 5.69 12.10 -15.62
N THR A 141 5.98 11.71 -16.88
CA THR A 141 6.62 12.61 -17.86
C THR A 141 5.72 13.79 -18.19
N LEU A 142 4.42 13.53 -18.34
CA LEU A 142 3.43 14.58 -18.58
C LEU A 142 3.39 15.57 -17.40
N TYR A 143 3.35 15.05 -16.17
CA TYR A 143 3.35 15.87 -14.96
C TYR A 143 4.63 16.71 -14.83
N GLN A 144 5.80 16.15 -15.12
CA GLN A 144 7.06 16.88 -15.05
C GLN A 144 7.16 17.99 -16.12
N SER A 145 6.45 17.85 -17.23
CA SER A 145 6.40 18.89 -18.28
C SER A 145 5.35 19.97 -17.98
N ASP A 146 4.26 19.63 -17.30
CA ASP A 146 3.15 20.51 -16.95
C ASP A 146 2.48 19.99 -15.66
N ASN A 147 2.76 20.63 -14.54
CA ASN A 147 2.29 20.20 -13.21
C ASN A 147 0.77 20.28 -13.03
N SER A 148 0.03 20.81 -13.99
CA SER A 148 -1.43 20.78 -14.01
C SER A 148 -1.99 19.53 -14.67
N LYS A 149 -1.15 18.68 -15.23
CA LYS A 149 -1.48 17.43 -15.93
C LYS A 149 -0.80 16.23 -15.26
N GLY A 150 -1.24 15.04 -15.57
CA GLY A 150 -0.62 13.82 -15.06
C GLY A 150 -1.52 12.60 -15.22
N TRP A 151 -2.81 12.72 -15.01
CA TRP A 151 -3.74 11.65 -15.32
C TRP A 151 -4.07 11.63 -16.81
N GLU A 152 -3.85 10.48 -17.43
CA GLU A 152 -4.23 10.19 -18.80
C GLU A 152 -5.07 8.93 -18.88
N ALA A 153 -5.87 8.79 -19.92
CA ALA A 153 -6.74 7.64 -20.08
C ALA A 153 -7.02 7.33 -21.56
N PHE A 154 -7.50 6.12 -21.80
CA PHE A 154 -8.20 5.74 -23.02
C PHE A 154 -9.47 4.96 -22.69
N LYS A 155 -10.41 4.84 -23.64
CA LYS A 155 -11.67 4.13 -23.42
C LYS A 155 -11.55 2.65 -23.69
N THR A 156 -12.23 1.81 -22.89
CA THR A 156 -12.21 0.35 -23.06
C THR A 156 -12.84 -0.14 -24.38
N ASN A 157 -13.71 0.66 -24.99
CA ASN A 157 -14.33 0.38 -26.27
C ASN A 157 -13.61 1.00 -27.48
N ASP A 158 -12.43 1.55 -27.29
CA ASP A 158 -11.57 2.02 -28.37
C ASP A 158 -10.75 0.82 -28.89
N ASP A 159 -11.16 0.26 -30.03
CA ASP A 159 -10.53 -0.91 -30.67
C ASP A 159 -9.40 -0.54 -31.62
N ALA A 160 -9.10 0.77 -31.78
CA ALA A 160 -8.02 1.23 -32.66
C ALA A 160 -6.65 0.71 -32.19
N GLU A 161 -5.76 0.40 -33.13
CA GLU A 161 -4.39 -0.02 -32.83
C GLU A 161 -3.64 1.08 -32.05
N THR A 162 -3.83 2.34 -32.44
CA THR A 162 -3.38 3.50 -31.68
C THR A 162 -4.59 4.11 -30.95
N LYS A 163 -4.61 4.00 -29.63
CA LYS A 163 -5.71 4.49 -28.79
C LYS A 163 -5.83 5.99 -28.82
N THR A 164 -7.07 6.48 -28.79
CA THR A 164 -7.36 7.90 -28.53
C THR A 164 -7.06 8.21 -27.09
N MET A 165 -6.05 9.03 -26.83
CA MET A 165 -5.68 9.42 -25.47
C MET A 165 -6.42 10.67 -25.02
N PHE A 166 -6.71 10.71 -23.74
CA PHE A 166 -7.36 11.82 -23.06
C PHE A 166 -6.49 12.28 -21.90
N ASP A 167 -6.46 13.60 -21.68
CA ASP A 167 -5.82 14.22 -20.51
C ASP A 167 -6.92 14.71 -19.54
N TRP A 168 -6.69 14.49 -18.23
CA TRP A 168 -7.56 15.04 -17.19
C TRP A 168 -7.22 16.50 -16.93
N ASN A 169 -8.22 17.41 -17.00
CA ASN A 169 -8.04 18.84 -16.77
C ASN A 169 -8.49 19.31 -15.37
N GLY A 170 -8.78 18.36 -14.46
CA GLY A 170 -9.31 18.63 -13.12
C GLY A 170 -10.83 18.49 -13.00
N SER A 171 -11.57 18.42 -14.12
CA SER A 171 -13.03 18.30 -14.13
C SER A 171 -13.57 17.37 -15.21
N ALA A 172 -12.86 17.21 -16.31
CA ALA A 172 -13.27 16.40 -17.46
C ALA A 172 -12.06 15.82 -18.21
N TRP A 173 -12.32 14.76 -18.98
CA TRP A 173 -11.38 14.19 -19.94
C TRP A 173 -11.41 14.99 -21.25
N VAL A 174 -10.25 15.46 -21.68
CA VAL A 174 -10.07 16.22 -22.92
C VAL A 174 -9.23 15.37 -23.89
N SER A 175 -9.75 15.13 -25.08
CA SER A 175 -8.99 14.39 -26.12
C SER A 175 -7.71 15.12 -26.47
N ARG A 176 -6.63 14.35 -26.56
CA ARG A 176 -5.29 14.82 -26.97
C ARG A 176 -5.20 14.93 -28.49
#